data_c652ca7fc6e2ca8b79fee9a194e43e4a
#
_entry.id   c652ca7fc6e2ca8b79fee9a194e43e4a
#
_cell.length_a   1.000
_cell.length_b   1.000
_cell.length_c   1.000
_cell.angle_alpha   90.00
_cell.angle_beta   90.00
_cell.angle_gamma   90.00
#
_symmetry.space_group_name_H-M   'P 1'
#
loop_
_entity.id
_entity.type
_entity.pdbx_description
1 polymer ?
#
loop_
_entity_poly.entity_id
_entity_poly.type
_entity_poly.pdbx_seq_one_letter_code
_entity_poly.pdbx_strand_id
1 'polypeptide(L)'
;MAKILTVFYSLKGETIAPGMKIVNLEKGHTAVAAEFIQKAVGGDIFEIETVKTYMEDHMKMIYEAKEELEKGIYPELRNYPDIDEYDTIILGYPNWWNTIPTPVFNFLEHYDWSGKRIIPFVTSGGSGLGKSVDDIRKICVGAEILDGGAFLGHEVENSEQEISAWAKKCVQAQTNP
;
A
#
# COMPACT_ATOMS: atom_id res chain seq x y z
N MET A 1 -12.77 -10.53 18.33
CA MET A 1 -11.64 -9.65 17.95
C MET A 1 -11.43 -9.70 16.45
N ALA A 2 -11.18 -8.55 15.86
CA ALA A 2 -10.90 -8.46 14.45
C ALA A 2 -9.63 -9.22 14.09
N LYS A 3 -9.67 -10.01 13.02
CA LYS A 3 -8.47 -10.59 12.42
C LYS A 3 -7.93 -9.64 11.36
N ILE A 4 -6.70 -9.22 11.55
CA ILE A 4 -6.07 -8.18 10.75
C ILE A 4 -4.96 -8.76 9.89
N LEU A 5 -4.97 -8.40 8.60
CA LEU A 5 -3.87 -8.65 7.69
C LEU A 5 -3.36 -7.31 7.16
N THR A 6 -2.08 -7.02 7.38
CA THR A 6 -1.44 -5.88 6.75
C THR A 6 -0.84 -6.34 5.42
N VAL A 7 -1.34 -5.79 4.32
CA VAL A 7 -0.89 -6.08 2.96
C VAL A 7 -0.22 -4.85 2.41
N PHE A 8 0.94 -5.01 1.79
CA PHE A 8 1.62 -3.86 1.20
C PHE A 8 2.37 -4.23 -0.08
N TYR A 9 2.50 -3.24 -0.95
CA TYR A 9 3.43 -3.25 -2.07
C TYR A 9 4.49 -2.18 -1.82
N SER A 10 5.76 -2.54 -1.93
CA SER A 10 6.87 -1.61 -1.67
C SER A 10 7.93 -1.75 -2.74
N LEU A 11 8.42 -0.62 -3.22
CA LEU A 11 9.53 -0.60 -4.16
C LEU A 11 10.81 -0.28 -3.39
N LYS A 12 11.78 -1.18 -3.49
CA LYS A 12 13.15 -0.96 -3.01
C LYS A 12 14.05 -0.62 -4.19
N GLY A 13 15.22 -0.08 -3.92
CA GLY A 13 16.16 0.32 -4.93
C GLY A 13 16.20 1.84 -5.10
N GLU A 14 16.45 2.30 -6.32
CA GLU A 14 16.64 3.71 -6.60
C GLU A 14 15.35 4.51 -6.48
N THR A 15 15.40 5.61 -5.73
CA THR A 15 14.30 6.58 -5.62
C THR A 15 14.85 7.99 -5.47
N ILE A 16 13.97 8.99 -5.57
CA ILE A 16 14.35 10.40 -5.44
C ILE A 16 13.95 10.92 -4.05
N ALA A 17 14.94 11.39 -3.31
CA ALA A 17 14.76 12.05 -2.03
C ALA A 17 14.65 13.57 -2.21
N PRO A 18 14.24 14.32 -1.14
CA PRO A 18 14.19 15.78 -1.19
C PRO A 18 15.49 16.42 -1.69
N GLY A 19 15.39 17.48 -2.50
CA GLY A 19 16.53 18.11 -3.15
C GLY A 19 16.98 17.39 -4.42
N MET A 20 16.13 16.57 -5.01
CA MET A 20 16.40 15.80 -6.23
C MET A 20 17.57 14.81 -6.10
N LYS A 21 17.84 14.37 -4.88
CA LYS A 21 18.89 13.37 -4.62
C LYS A 21 18.40 11.97 -4.97
N ILE A 22 19.20 11.24 -5.73
CA ILE A 22 18.96 9.83 -5.98
C ILE A 22 19.52 9.05 -4.81
N VAL A 23 18.67 8.24 -4.17
CA VAL A 23 19.06 7.34 -3.06
C VAL A 23 18.66 5.92 -3.40
N ASN A 24 19.41 4.96 -2.85
CA ASN A 24 19.13 3.54 -3.02
C ASN A 24 18.61 2.97 -1.70
N LEU A 25 17.39 2.44 -1.70
CA LEU A 25 16.74 1.90 -0.51
C LEU A 25 16.90 0.38 -0.46
N GLU A 26 17.50 -0.12 0.61
CA GLU A 26 17.54 -1.57 0.88
C GLU A 26 16.14 -2.08 1.21
N LYS A 27 15.37 -1.28 1.92
CA LYS A 27 13.97 -1.52 2.25
C LYS A 27 13.14 -0.31 1.83
N GLY A 28 12.09 -0.53 1.05
CA GLY A 28 11.23 0.55 0.59
C GLY A 28 10.45 1.21 1.74
N HIS A 29 10.06 2.46 1.54
CA HIS A 29 9.35 3.25 2.56
C HIS A 29 8.03 2.60 2.98
N THR A 30 7.28 2.05 2.04
CA THR A 30 6.00 1.38 2.35
C THR A 30 6.21 0.16 3.24
N ALA A 31 7.27 -0.61 2.99
CA ALA A 31 7.60 -1.78 3.81
C ALA A 31 7.91 -1.39 5.26
N VAL A 32 8.67 -0.32 5.46
CA VAL A 32 8.98 0.20 6.80
C VAL A 32 7.70 0.60 7.53
N ALA A 33 6.82 1.36 6.86
CA ALA A 33 5.53 1.76 7.43
C ALA A 33 4.65 0.55 7.78
N ALA A 34 4.58 -0.44 6.88
CA ALA A 34 3.79 -1.66 7.09
C ALA A 34 4.26 -2.45 8.31
N GLU A 35 5.56 -2.54 8.53
CA GLU A 35 6.12 -3.23 9.70
C GLU A 35 5.77 -2.50 11.00
N PHE A 36 5.85 -1.17 11.04
CA PHE A 36 5.41 -0.38 12.20
C PHE A 36 3.94 -0.62 12.51
N ILE A 37 3.11 -0.64 11.48
CA ILE A 37 1.67 -0.87 11.62
C ILE A 37 1.40 -2.27 12.18
N GLN A 38 1.97 -3.30 11.59
CA GLN A 38 1.78 -4.68 12.03
C GLN A 38 2.23 -4.87 13.49
N LYS A 39 3.35 -4.28 13.86
CA LYS A 39 3.83 -4.30 15.24
C LYS A 39 2.85 -3.61 16.21
N ALA A 40 2.23 -2.53 15.76
CA ALA A 40 1.31 -1.74 16.59
C ALA A 40 -0.05 -2.39 16.78
N VAL A 41 -0.62 -3.00 15.74
CA VAL A 41 -1.98 -3.54 15.76
C VAL A 41 -2.05 -5.06 15.81
N GLY A 42 -0.93 -5.74 15.61
CA GLY A 42 -0.87 -7.21 15.56
C GLY A 42 -1.40 -7.78 14.26
N GLY A 43 -1.71 -9.06 14.27
CA GLY A 43 -2.13 -9.79 13.08
C GLY A 43 -0.97 -10.20 12.18
N ASP A 44 -1.30 -10.57 10.95
CA ASP A 44 -0.32 -11.04 9.98
C ASP A 44 0.08 -9.94 9.00
N ILE A 45 1.14 -10.18 8.25
CA ILE A 45 1.65 -9.26 7.24
C ILE A 45 1.97 -10.00 5.95
N PHE A 46 1.64 -9.41 4.82
CA PHE A 46 1.89 -9.98 3.50
C PHE A 46 2.43 -8.92 2.54
N GLU A 47 3.52 -9.23 1.86
CA GLU A 47 4.11 -8.38 0.83
C GLU A 47 3.64 -8.83 -0.55
N ILE A 48 3.08 -7.89 -1.31
CA ILE A 48 2.76 -8.10 -2.73
C ILE A 48 4.06 -8.08 -3.53
N GLU A 49 4.35 -9.16 -4.23
CA GLU A 49 5.53 -9.27 -5.08
C GLU A 49 5.12 -9.61 -6.51
N THR A 50 5.73 -8.92 -7.48
CA THR A 50 5.51 -9.20 -8.89
C THR A 50 6.45 -10.29 -9.39
N VAL A 51 6.01 -11.07 -10.39
CA VAL A 51 6.87 -12.01 -11.10
C VAL A 51 7.93 -11.25 -11.89
N LYS A 52 7.53 -10.17 -12.57
CA LYS A 52 8.49 -9.30 -13.27
C LYS A 52 9.29 -8.45 -12.30
N THR A 53 10.48 -8.06 -12.70
CA THR A 53 11.30 -7.07 -11.99
C THR A 53 11.20 -5.74 -12.73
N TYR A 54 10.88 -4.67 -12.00
CA TYR A 54 10.87 -3.32 -12.56
C TYR A 54 12.30 -2.85 -12.83
N MET A 55 12.45 -1.91 -13.78
CA MET A 55 13.75 -1.36 -14.11
C MET A 55 14.39 -0.68 -12.90
N GLU A 56 15.70 -0.87 -12.72
CA GLU A 56 16.45 -0.28 -11.60
C GLU A 56 16.56 1.24 -11.71
N ASP A 57 16.70 1.75 -12.95
CA ASP A 57 16.74 3.19 -13.19
C ASP A 57 15.38 3.81 -12.85
N HIS A 58 15.37 4.77 -11.93
CA HIS A 58 14.14 5.38 -11.41
C HIS A 58 13.27 5.98 -12.52
N MET A 59 13.87 6.73 -13.43
CA MET A 59 13.11 7.39 -14.52
C MET A 59 12.49 6.37 -15.47
N LYS A 60 13.22 5.32 -15.82
CA LYS A 60 12.69 4.26 -16.69
C LYS A 60 11.57 3.50 -15.99
N MET A 61 11.72 3.23 -14.70
CA MET A 61 10.71 2.53 -13.90
C MET A 61 9.40 3.33 -13.82
N ILE A 62 9.45 4.64 -13.57
CA ILE A 62 8.23 5.44 -13.48
C ILE A 62 7.48 5.53 -14.81
N TYR A 63 8.18 5.55 -15.95
CA TYR A 63 7.53 5.51 -17.25
C TYR A 63 6.99 4.13 -17.59
N GLU A 64 7.66 3.05 -17.19
CA GLU A 64 7.14 1.69 -17.30
C GLU A 64 5.82 1.54 -16.54
N ALA A 65 5.78 2.04 -15.30
CA ALA A 65 4.58 2.04 -14.47
C ALA A 65 3.45 2.86 -15.09
N LYS A 66 3.77 4.00 -15.69
CA LYS A 66 2.80 4.84 -16.39
C LYS A 66 2.18 4.12 -17.58
N GLU A 67 3.00 3.47 -18.37
CA GLU A 67 2.53 2.70 -19.54
C GLU A 67 1.59 1.57 -19.13
N GLU A 68 1.94 0.82 -18.08
CA GLU A 68 1.08 -0.22 -17.53
C GLU A 68 -0.28 0.35 -17.12
N LEU A 69 -0.26 1.46 -16.41
CA LEU A 69 -1.50 2.10 -15.94
C LEU A 69 -2.38 2.57 -17.10
N GLU A 70 -1.80 3.25 -18.10
CA GLU A 70 -2.52 3.76 -19.26
C GLU A 70 -3.13 2.65 -20.11
N LYS A 71 -2.43 1.53 -20.24
CA LYS A 71 -2.88 0.36 -21.01
C LYS A 71 -3.75 -0.61 -20.22
N GLY A 72 -3.90 -0.40 -18.92
CA GLY A 72 -4.64 -1.32 -18.05
C GLY A 72 -3.96 -2.68 -17.94
N ILE A 73 -2.64 -2.74 -18.04
CA ILE A 73 -1.84 -3.96 -17.91
C ILE A 73 -1.38 -4.06 -16.46
N TYR A 74 -1.86 -5.09 -15.76
CA TYR A 74 -1.50 -5.31 -14.37
C TYR A 74 -0.55 -6.50 -14.28
N PRO A 75 0.66 -6.32 -13.69
CA PRO A 75 1.67 -7.38 -13.69
C PRO A 75 1.23 -8.57 -12.84
N GLU A 76 1.65 -9.76 -13.27
CA GLU A 76 1.39 -11.00 -12.55
C GLU A 76 2.08 -10.98 -11.17
N LEU A 77 1.38 -11.49 -10.15
CA LEU A 77 1.90 -11.58 -8.79
C LEU A 77 2.42 -12.99 -8.51
N ARG A 78 3.43 -13.08 -7.65
CA ARG A 78 4.03 -14.37 -7.26
C ARG A 78 3.10 -15.21 -6.40
N ASN A 79 2.36 -14.57 -5.49
CA ASN A 79 1.50 -15.26 -4.54
C ASN A 79 0.22 -14.47 -4.29
N TYR A 80 -0.85 -15.20 -3.96
CA TYR A 80 -2.12 -14.65 -3.51
C TYR A 80 -2.48 -15.36 -2.20
N PRO A 81 -2.39 -14.68 -1.04
CA PRO A 81 -2.73 -15.30 0.24
C PRO A 81 -4.22 -15.57 0.34
N ASP A 82 -4.60 -16.56 1.15
CA ASP A 82 -6.00 -16.73 1.53
C ASP A 82 -6.37 -15.62 2.51
N ILE A 83 -7.39 -14.85 2.18
CA ILE A 83 -7.85 -13.74 3.00
C ILE A 83 -9.18 -14.01 3.71
N ASP A 84 -9.75 -15.19 3.56
CA ASP A 84 -11.10 -15.48 4.04
C ASP A 84 -11.26 -15.28 5.56
N GLU A 85 -10.23 -15.60 6.32
CA GLU A 85 -10.28 -15.46 7.78
C GLU A 85 -10.09 -14.03 8.29
N TYR A 86 -9.65 -13.10 7.44
CA TYR A 86 -9.41 -11.71 7.85
C TYR A 86 -10.63 -10.84 7.57
N ASP A 87 -11.04 -10.09 8.55
CA ASP A 87 -12.13 -9.11 8.40
C ASP A 87 -11.62 -7.70 8.10
N THR A 88 -10.37 -7.41 8.47
CA THR A 88 -9.74 -6.11 8.28
C THR A 88 -8.42 -6.25 7.53
N ILE A 89 -8.31 -5.51 6.45
CA ILE A 89 -7.11 -5.44 5.63
C ILE A 89 -6.55 -4.01 5.70
N ILE A 90 -5.32 -3.89 6.19
CA ILE A 90 -4.60 -2.61 6.11
C ILE A 90 -3.74 -2.68 4.86
N LEU A 91 -4.00 -1.80 3.90
CA LEU A 91 -3.39 -1.86 2.56
C LEU A 91 -2.45 -0.68 2.35
N GLY A 92 -1.16 -0.98 2.19
CA GLY A 92 -0.12 0.02 1.99
C GLY A 92 0.50 0.00 0.60
N TYR A 93 0.81 1.18 0.08
CA TYR A 93 1.37 1.32 -1.26
C TYR A 93 2.05 2.68 -1.45
N PRO A 94 3.02 2.78 -2.37
CA PRO A 94 3.51 4.10 -2.81
C PRO A 94 2.52 4.73 -3.78
N ASN A 95 2.51 6.05 -3.86
CA ASN A 95 1.70 6.74 -4.88
C ASN A 95 2.41 6.63 -6.23
N TRP A 96 1.79 5.92 -7.17
CA TRP A 96 2.25 5.81 -8.55
C TRP A 96 1.26 6.49 -9.48
N TRP A 97 1.67 7.61 -10.05
CA TRP A 97 0.86 8.36 -11.01
C TRP A 97 -0.54 8.71 -10.46
N ASN A 98 -0.56 9.22 -9.25
CA ASN A 98 -1.74 9.71 -8.55
C ASN A 98 -2.74 8.63 -8.11
N THR A 99 -2.35 7.37 -8.09
CA THR A 99 -3.21 6.25 -7.68
C THR A 99 -2.38 5.10 -7.10
N ILE A 100 -3.04 3.94 -6.89
CA ILE A 100 -2.37 2.72 -6.47
C ILE A 100 -1.49 2.17 -7.59
N PRO A 101 -0.36 1.52 -7.27
CA PRO A 101 0.46 0.84 -8.27
C PRO A 101 -0.30 -0.27 -8.99
N THR A 102 0.08 -0.53 -10.24
CA THR A 102 -0.56 -1.59 -11.04
C THR A 102 -0.50 -2.98 -10.40
N PRO A 103 0.56 -3.37 -9.65
CA PRO A 103 0.51 -4.63 -8.87
C PRO A 103 -0.62 -4.67 -7.85
N VAL A 104 -0.96 -3.53 -7.25
CA VAL A 104 -2.06 -3.45 -6.27
C VAL A 104 -3.41 -3.59 -6.96
N PHE A 105 -3.58 -3.05 -8.17
CA PHE A 105 -4.77 -3.31 -8.99
C PHE A 105 -4.99 -4.80 -9.19
N ASN A 106 -3.95 -5.53 -9.59
CA ASN A 106 -4.03 -6.99 -9.78
C ASN A 106 -4.47 -7.69 -8.47
N PHE A 107 -3.83 -7.34 -7.36
CA PHE A 107 -4.16 -7.93 -6.06
C PHE A 107 -5.63 -7.71 -5.69
N LEU A 108 -6.12 -6.48 -5.83
CA LEU A 108 -7.50 -6.16 -5.45
C LEU A 108 -8.54 -6.82 -6.36
N GLU A 109 -8.25 -6.94 -7.65
CA GLU A 109 -9.17 -7.59 -8.61
C GLU A 109 -9.28 -9.10 -8.41
N HIS A 110 -8.33 -9.71 -7.70
CA HIS A 110 -8.30 -11.15 -7.49
C HIS A 110 -9.36 -11.66 -6.51
N TYR A 111 -9.83 -10.82 -5.58
CA TYR A 111 -10.66 -11.25 -4.45
C TYR A 111 -12.06 -10.66 -4.47
N ASP A 112 -12.97 -11.32 -3.76
CA ASP A 112 -14.26 -10.75 -3.37
C ASP A 112 -14.05 -10.06 -2.01
N TRP A 113 -14.30 -8.76 -1.96
CA TRP A 113 -14.08 -7.93 -0.78
C TRP A 113 -15.34 -7.69 0.05
N SER A 114 -16.47 -8.30 -0.33
CA SER A 114 -17.75 -8.12 0.36
C SER A 114 -17.64 -8.42 1.85
N GLY A 115 -18.12 -7.48 2.66
CA GLY A 115 -18.11 -7.62 4.12
C GLY A 115 -16.77 -7.33 4.80
N LYS A 116 -15.73 -7.06 4.05
CA LYS A 116 -14.41 -6.72 4.60
C LYS A 116 -14.25 -5.22 4.79
N ARG A 117 -13.33 -4.86 5.68
CA ARG A 117 -12.91 -3.48 5.89
C ARG A 117 -11.51 -3.29 5.33
N ILE A 118 -11.30 -2.23 4.56
CA ILE A 118 -9.99 -1.88 4.00
C ILE A 118 -9.57 -0.52 4.55
N ILE A 119 -8.38 -0.48 5.13
CA ILE A 119 -7.76 0.74 5.68
C ILE A 119 -6.53 1.05 4.83
N PRO A 120 -6.64 1.95 3.83
CA PRO A 120 -5.52 2.26 2.95
C PRO A 120 -4.53 3.23 3.58
N PHE A 121 -3.25 3.09 3.26
CA PHE A 121 -2.25 4.10 3.54
C PHE A 121 -1.26 4.22 2.38
N VAL A 122 -0.75 5.41 2.17
CA VAL A 122 0.19 5.71 1.09
C VAL A 122 1.48 6.26 1.64
N THR A 123 2.59 5.91 0.99
CA THR A 123 3.86 6.63 1.15
C THR A 123 4.15 7.40 -0.13
N SER A 124 4.58 8.64 0.01
CA SER A 124 4.85 9.50 -1.15
C SER A 124 5.86 10.59 -0.81
N GLY A 125 6.32 11.28 -1.85
CA GLY A 125 7.17 12.46 -1.68
C GLY A 125 6.40 13.74 -1.32
N GLY A 126 5.07 13.65 -1.14
CA GLY A 126 4.22 14.79 -0.81
C GLY A 126 2.89 14.82 -1.57
N SER A 127 2.71 13.95 -2.56
CA SER A 127 1.47 13.90 -3.36
C SER A 127 0.27 13.29 -2.63
N GLY A 128 0.52 12.56 -1.53
CA GLY A 128 -0.54 11.99 -0.71
C GLY A 128 -1.29 10.85 -1.39
N LEU A 129 -2.56 10.69 -1.02
CA LEU A 129 -3.41 9.59 -1.51
C LEU A 129 -3.83 9.73 -2.98
N GLY A 130 -3.86 10.95 -3.52
CA GLY A 130 -4.36 11.18 -4.88
C GLY A 130 -5.78 10.64 -5.05
N LYS A 131 -6.01 9.94 -6.15
CA LYS A 131 -7.29 9.26 -6.41
C LYS A 131 -7.29 7.78 -5.98
N SER A 132 -6.27 7.34 -5.24
CA SER A 132 -6.09 5.92 -4.90
C SER A 132 -7.26 5.32 -4.13
N VAL A 133 -7.80 6.05 -3.15
CA VAL A 133 -8.94 5.57 -2.35
C VAL A 133 -10.18 5.42 -3.22
N ASP A 134 -10.42 6.34 -4.15
CA ASP A 134 -11.54 6.25 -5.09
C ASP A 134 -11.41 5.02 -6.00
N ASP A 135 -10.21 4.74 -6.48
CA ASP A 135 -9.95 3.55 -7.29
C ASP A 135 -10.15 2.27 -6.49
N ILE A 136 -9.71 2.24 -5.23
CA ILE A 136 -9.96 1.11 -4.32
C ILE A 136 -11.46 0.89 -4.14
N ARG A 137 -12.24 1.95 -3.92
CA ARG A 137 -13.71 1.87 -3.78
C ARG A 137 -14.38 1.29 -5.01
N LYS A 138 -13.91 1.63 -6.20
CA LYS A 138 -14.46 1.11 -7.46
C LYS A 138 -14.20 -0.38 -7.63
N ILE A 139 -13.05 -0.87 -7.20
CA ILE A 139 -12.67 -2.27 -7.35
C ILE A 139 -13.30 -3.12 -6.25
N CYS A 140 -13.24 -2.65 -5.01
CA CYS A 140 -13.61 -3.43 -3.83
C CYS A 140 -15.07 -3.21 -3.43
N VAL A 141 -15.99 -3.48 -4.35
CA VAL A 141 -17.42 -3.33 -4.13
C VAL A 141 -17.87 -4.21 -2.96
N GLY A 142 -18.67 -3.64 -2.06
CA GLY A 142 -19.17 -4.36 -0.88
C GLY A 142 -18.26 -4.29 0.34
N ALA A 143 -17.06 -3.74 0.20
CA ALA A 143 -16.16 -3.49 1.33
C ALA A 143 -16.43 -2.12 1.94
N GLU A 144 -16.12 -1.98 3.23
CA GLU A 144 -16.05 -0.68 3.89
C GLU A 144 -14.63 -0.13 3.70
N ILE A 145 -14.50 1.00 3.03
CA ILE A 145 -13.19 1.62 2.75
C ILE A 145 -13.05 2.88 3.59
N LEU A 146 -12.04 2.92 4.47
CA LEU A 146 -11.73 4.10 5.26
C LEU A 146 -11.04 5.17 4.41
N ASP A 147 -11.02 6.40 4.89
CA ASP A 147 -10.44 7.54 4.16
C ASP A 147 -8.93 7.44 3.95
N GLY A 148 -8.26 6.66 4.78
CA GLY A 148 -6.86 6.37 4.60
C GLY A 148 -5.91 7.33 5.32
N GLY A 149 -4.61 7.00 5.28
CA GLY A 149 -3.53 7.79 5.82
C GLY A 149 -2.45 8.06 4.78
N ALA A 150 -1.76 9.17 4.92
CA ALA A 150 -0.67 9.53 4.02
C ALA A 150 0.58 9.88 4.82
N PHE A 151 1.72 9.28 4.45
CA PHE A 151 2.99 9.48 5.13
C PHE A 151 4.07 9.87 4.13
N LEU A 152 4.93 10.80 4.54
CA LEU A 152 6.08 11.18 3.71
C LEU A 152 7.13 10.06 3.75
N GLY A 153 7.46 9.51 2.58
CA GLY A 153 8.36 8.37 2.48
C GLY A 153 9.71 8.61 3.14
N HIS A 154 10.32 9.76 2.89
CA HIS A 154 11.64 10.10 3.46
C HIS A 154 11.63 10.33 4.98
N GLU A 155 10.46 10.45 5.60
CA GLU A 155 10.32 10.65 7.05
C GLU A 155 9.82 9.39 7.77
N VAL A 156 9.45 8.33 7.05
CA VAL A 156 8.83 7.13 7.60
C VAL A 156 9.64 6.51 8.74
N GLU A 157 10.95 6.39 8.58
CA GLU A 157 11.82 5.79 9.60
C GLU A 157 11.75 6.53 10.95
N ASN A 158 11.47 7.83 10.92
CA ASN A 158 11.38 8.66 12.12
C ASN A 158 9.92 8.92 12.56
N SER A 159 8.96 8.25 11.93
CA SER A 159 7.52 8.48 12.14
C SER A 159 6.82 7.26 12.76
N GLU A 160 7.54 6.37 13.43
CA GLU A 160 6.96 5.15 14.02
C GLU A 160 5.80 5.46 14.95
N GLN A 161 5.93 6.44 15.82
CA GLN A 161 4.88 6.80 16.78
C GLN A 161 3.63 7.32 16.09
N GLU A 162 3.79 8.19 15.11
CA GLU A 162 2.68 8.76 14.33
C GLU A 162 1.93 7.68 13.55
N ILE A 163 2.68 6.85 12.84
CA ILE A 163 2.12 5.77 12.01
C ILE A 163 1.40 4.75 12.90
N SER A 164 2.01 4.35 14.01
CA SER A 164 1.44 3.40 14.96
C SER A 164 0.17 3.93 15.60
N ALA A 165 0.15 5.20 16.00
CA ALA A 165 -1.03 5.84 16.58
C ALA A 165 -2.18 5.94 15.58
N TRP A 166 -1.87 6.28 14.33
CA TRP A 166 -2.86 6.30 13.24
C TRP A 166 -3.50 4.93 13.04
N ALA A 167 -2.68 3.89 12.94
CA ALA A 167 -3.16 2.52 12.71
C ALA A 167 -4.04 2.03 13.85
N LYS A 168 -3.63 2.25 15.09
CA LYS A 168 -4.42 1.88 16.28
C LYS A 168 -5.78 2.58 16.29
N LYS A 169 -5.79 3.87 15.97
CA LYS A 169 -7.03 4.66 15.89
C LYS A 169 -7.98 4.10 14.84
N CYS A 170 -7.46 3.78 13.64
CA CYS A 170 -8.27 3.22 12.56
C CYS A 170 -8.88 1.87 12.91
N VAL A 171 -8.10 1.00 13.56
CA VAL A 171 -8.58 -0.33 13.99
C VAL A 171 -9.60 -0.20 15.11
N GLN A 172 -9.38 0.69 16.08
CA GLN A 172 -10.31 0.92 17.19
C GLN A 172 -11.65 1.49 16.75
N ALA A 173 -11.69 2.26 15.67
CA ALA A 173 -12.94 2.79 15.11
C ALA A 173 -13.94 1.70 14.71
N GLN A 174 -13.51 0.44 14.63
CA GLN A 174 -14.38 -0.71 14.36
C GLN A 174 -15.26 -1.11 15.53
N THR A 175 -14.87 -0.75 16.75
CA THR A 175 -15.51 -1.28 17.97
C THR A 175 -16.69 -0.44 18.45
N ASN A 176 -16.90 0.72 17.86
CA ASN A 176 -18.04 1.60 18.17
C ASN A 176 -19.08 1.48 17.06
N PRO A 177 -20.24 0.89 17.35
CA PRO A 177 -21.34 0.86 16.39
C PRO A 177 -21.89 2.26 16.09
#